data_3a27ff7c25c0e34066fa828b5f0a6b8b
#
_entry.id   3a27ff7c25c0e34066fa828b5f0a6b8b
#
_cell.length_a   1.000
_cell.length_b   1.000
_cell.length_c   1.000
_cell.angle_alpha   90.00
_cell.angle_beta   90.00
_cell.angle_gamma   90.00
#
_symmetry.space_group_name_H-M   'P 1'
#
loop_
_entity.id
_entity.type
_entity.pdbx_description
1 polymer ?
#
loop_
_entity_poly.entity_id
_entity_poly.type
_entity_poly.pdbx_seq_one_letter_code
_entity_poly.pdbx_strand_id
1 'polypeptide(L)'
;LMSSVSDKTLGLNFLTYMQGSKAGSISYVQAQGERGTWAAMAQFVGYGDITETDEWGNYMGMAKNLDMNLSGGYSYLLSDRWVGGVNGKFLYSTYAGYSSIALAVDLGINYLNSDKDFSFSVVAANLGGQVSAFGDIAERLPMDLQFGISKGLGRLPVRVHLTFFDTFHWSKK
;
A
#
# COMPACT_ATOMS: atom_id res chain seq x y z
N LEU A 1 -8.13 3.62 -7.44
CA LEU A 1 -8.77 3.77 -8.76
C LEU A 1 -7.96 4.75 -9.62
N MET A 2 -6.82 4.29 -10.15
CA MET A 2 -5.92 5.14 -10.96
C MET A 2 -6.56 5.61 -12.27
N SER A 3 -7.47 4.83 -12.84
CA SER A 3 -8.17 5.15 -14.10
C SER A 3 -9.12 6.35 -14.05
N SER A 4 -9.40 6.88 -12.85
CA SER A 4 -10.30 8.02 -12.65
C SER A 4 -9.55 9.28 -12.20
N VAL A 5 -8.23 9.28 -12.21
CA VAL A 5 -7.40 10.41 -11.77
C VAL A 5 -7.14 11.32 -12.99
N SER A 6 -7.14 12.62 -12.75
CA SER A 6 -6.73 13.62 -13.77
C SER A 6 -5.30 13.36 -14.24
N ASP A 7 -5.04 13.61 -15.52
CA ASP A 7 -3.70 13.44 -16.10
C ASP A 7 -2.67 14.29 -15.33
N LYS A 8 -1.48 13.71 -15.10
CA LYS A 8 -0.33 14.36 -14.45
C LYS A 8 -0.64 14.92 -13.06
N THR A 9 -1.20 14.09 -12.21
CA THR A 9 -1.46 14.47 -10.82
C THR A 9 -0.25 14.18 -9.95
N LEU A 10 0.21 15.21 -9.22
CA LEU A 10 1.24 15.10 -8.18
C LEU A 10 0.59 15.24 -6.82
N GLY A 11 0.81 14.27 -5.94
CA GLY A 11 0.39 14.29 -4.55
C GLY A 11 1.59 14.40 -3.62
N LEU A 12 1.52 15.30 -2.63
CA LEU A 12 2.52 15.46 -1.58
C LEU A 12 1.81 15.44 -0.24
N ASN A 13 2.29 14.61 0.68
CA ASN A 13 1.81 14.57 2.04
C ASN A 13 2.99 14.60 3.00
N PHE A 14 2.86 15.36 4.06
CA PHE A 14 3.82 15.40 5.14
C PHE A 14 3.09 15.49 6.48
N LEU A 15 3.56 14.71 7.45
CA LEU A 15 2.95 14.58 8.75
C LEU A 15 4.04 14.55 9.82
N THR A 16 3.82 15.28 10.89
CA THR A 16 4.69 15.24 12.06
C THR A 16 3.85 14.84 13.26
N TYR A 17 4.32 13.84 13.99
CA TYR A 17 3.69 13.36 15.22
C TYR A 17 4.48 13.80 16.45
N MET A 18 3.91 13.57 17.59
CA MET A 18 4.60 13.71 18.88
C MET A 18 5.85 12.83 18.94
N GLN A 19 6.81 13.17 19.78
CA GLN A 19 8.08 12.45 19.98
C GLN A 19 9.00 12.41 18.75
N GLY A 20 8.87 13.39 17.81
CA GLY A 20 9.77 13.52 16.68
C GLY A 20 9.52 12.57 15.52
N SER A 21 8.47 11.76 15.58
CA SER A 21 8.10 10.88 14.44
C SER A 21 7.61 11.73 13.26
N LYS A 22 8.04 11.35 12.07
CA LYS A 22 7.73 12.05 10.81
C LYS A 22 7.33 11.05 9.76
N ALA A 23 6.32 11.38 8.98
CA ALA A 23 5.93 10.60 7.81
C ALA A 23 5.75 11.53 6.60
N GLY A 24 6.08 11.02 5.44
CA GLY A 24 5.85 11.75 4.19
C GLY A 24 5.62 10.82 3.04
N SER A 25 4.90 11.32 2.05
CA SER A 25 4.72 10.61 0.79
C SER A 25 4.71 11.57 -0.39
N ILE A 26 5.24 11.09 -1.50
CA ILE A 26 5.11 11.70 -2.81
C ILE A 26 4.49 10.67 -3.74
N SER A 27 3.52 11.08 -4.52
CA SER A 27 2.88 10.25 -5.53
C SER A 27 2.74 11.01 -6.83
N TYR A 28 2.93 10.29 -7.92
CA TYR A 28 2.72 10.81 -9.26
C TYR A 28 1.88 9.84 -10.07
N VAL A 29 0.88 10.37 -10.75
CA VAL A 29 -0.03 9.60 -11.60
C VAL A 29 -0.11 10.26 -12.97
N GLN A 30 -0.02 9.46 -14.00
CA GLN A 30 -0.14 9.92 -15.39
C GLN A 30 -0.95 8.95 -16.23
N ALA A 31 -1.90 9.48 -16.98
CA ALA A 31 -2.62 8.75 -18.00
C ALA A 31 -1.70 8.45 -19.21
N GLN A 32 -1.81 7.26 -19.75
CA GLN A 32 -1.07 6.80 -20.93
C GLN A 32 -2.07 6.36 -22.01
N GLY A 33 -2.32 7.25 -22.96
CA GLY A 33 -3.37 7.05 -23.94
C GLY A 33 -4.76 7.09 -23.31
N GLU A 34 -5.72 6.44 -23.96
CA GLU A 34 -7.12 6.46 -23.53
C GLU A 34 -7.47 5.39 -22.47
N ARG A 35 -6.63 4.38 -22.32
CA ARG A 35 -6.95 3.19 -21.53
C ARG A 35 -5.96 2.85 -20.43
N GLY A 36 -4.77 3.41 -20.48
CA GLY A 36 -3.70 3.10 -19.54
C GLY A 36 -3.49 4.23 -18.54
N THR A 37 -3.08 3.89 -17.32
CA THR A 37 -2.64 4.86 -16.31
C THR A 37 -1.52 4.21 -15.51
N TRP A 38 -0.40 4.90 -15.36
CA TRP A 38 0.65 4.48 -14.47
C TRP A 38 0.78 5.43 -13.28
N ALA A 39 1.26 4.91 -12.17
CA ALA A 39 1.51 5.68 -10.98
C ALA A 39 2.81 5.21 -10.33
N ALA A 40 3.49 6.14 -9.69
CA ALA A 40 4.62 5.86 -8.81
C ALA A 40 4.41 6.57 -7.48
N MET A 41 4.81 5.93 -6.39
CA MET A 41 4.72 6.50 -5.05
C MET A 41 5.98 6.14 -4.27
N ALA A 42 6.47 7.13 -3.52
CA ALA A 42 7.45 6.93 -2.48
C ALA A 42 6.88 7.41 -1.15
N GLN A 43 7.07 6.64 -0.11
CA GLN A 43 6.60 6.93 1.24
C GLN A 43 7.70 6.60 2.24
N PHE A 44 7.81 7.40 3.28
CA PHE A 44 8.71 7.14 4.39
C PHE A 44 8.01 7.38 5.73
N VAL A 45 8.44 6.65 6.75
CA VAL A 45 8.04 6.84 8.14
C VAL A 45 9.30 6.74 9.00
N GLY A 46 9.68 7.86 9.61
CA GLY A 46 10.74 7.91 10.61
C GLY A 46 10.12 7.98 12.01
N TYR A 47 10.54 7.08 12.88
CA TYR A 47 9.94 6.95 14.22
C TYR A 47 10.60 7.84 15.28
N GLY A 48 11.51 8.73 14.84
CA GLY A 48 12.29 9.56 15.75
C GLY A 48 13.44 8.81 16.40
N ASP A 49 14.05 9.43 17.40
CA ASP A 49 15.14 8.83 18.16
C ASP A 49 14.57 7.96 19.29
N ILE A 50 14.83 6.67 19.23
CA ILE A 50 14.40 5.72 20.26
C ILE A 50 15.61 5.42 21.14
N THR A 51 15.47 5.64 22.45
CA THR A 51 16.53 5.33 23.42
C THR A 51 16.64 3.80 23.56
N GLU A 52 17.82 3.27 23.25
CA GLU A 52 18.12 1.88 23.53
C GLU A 52 18.62 1.72 24.97
N THR A 53 18.02 0.76 25.69
CA THR A 53 18.44 0.38 27.04
C THR A 53 18.72 -1.12 27.08
N ASP A 54 19.70 -1.51 27.92
CA ASP A 54 19.95 -2.91 28.21
C ASP A 54 18.89 -3.51 29.17
N GLU A 55 19.00 -4.79 29.47
CA GLU A 55 18.10 -5.50 30.39
C GLU A 55 18.10 -4.93 31.82
N TRP A 56 19.11 -4.14 32.18
CA TRP A 56 19.26 -3.49 33.47
C TRP A 56 18.88 -2.00 33.46
N GLY A 57 18.40 -1.50 32.29
CA GLY A 57 17.97 -0.10 32.14
C GLY A 57 19.10 0.90 31.89
N ASN A 58 20.33 0.42 31.60
CA ASN A 58 21.42 1.33 31.24
C ASN A 58 21.27 1.81 29.80
N TYR A 59 21.61 3.07 29.57
CA TYR A 59 21.59 3.69 28.25
C TYR A 59 22.63 3.07 27.31
N MET A 60 22.17 2.49 26.20
CA MET A 60 23.01 1.84 25.18
C MET A 60 23.20 2.72 23.93
N GLY A 61 22.37 3.73 23.74
CA GLY A 61 22.45 4.61 22.58
C GLY A 61 21.09 5.07 22.07
N MET A 62 21.10 5.68 20.87
CA MET A 62 19.88 6.05 20.15
C MET A 62 19.77 5.23 18.86
N ALA A 63 18.71 4.49 18.72
CA ALA A 63 18.35 3.82 17.47
C ALA A 63 17.48 4.72 16.61
N LYS A 64 17.80 4.79 15.32
CA LYS A 64 16.95 5.42 14.31
C LYS A 64 16.21 4.34 13.55
N ASN A 65 14.90 4.41 13.60
CA ASN A 65 14.04 3.48 12.88
C ASN A 65 13.38 4.21 11.71
N LEU A 66 13.48 3.62 10.55
CA LEU A 66 12.98 4.19 9.30
C LEU A 66 12.34 3.10 8.45
N ASP A 67 11.13 3.34 8.01
CA ASP A 67 10.48 2.55 6.98
C ASP A 67 10.37 3.36 5.68
N MET A 68 10.68 2.73 4.57
CA MET A 68 10.52 3.27 3.23
C MET A 68 9.71 2.30 2.37
N ASN A 69 8.78 2.84 1.61
CA ASN A 69 8.02 2.11 0.62
C ASN A 69 8.13 2.84 -0.73
N LEU A 70 8.65 2.14 -1.72
CA LEU A 70 8.61 2.58 -3.11
C LEU A 70 7.64 1.67 -3.86
N SER A 71 6.68 2.25 -4.56
CA SER A 71 5.74 1.47 -5.35
C SER A 71 5.53 2.08 -6.73
N GLY A 72 5.29 1.20 -7.69
CA GLY A 72 4.96 1.57 -9.05
C GLY A 72 3.90 0.65 -9.61
N GLY A 73 2.87 1.22 -10.20
CA GLY A 73 1.73 0.48 -10.69
C GLY A 73 1.26 0.93 -12.07
N TYR A 74 0.60 0.02 -12.73
CA TYR A 74 -0.06 0.26 -14.00
C TYR A 74 -1.47 -0.29 -13.96
N SER A 75 -2.42 0.49 -14.42
CA SER A 75 -3.80 0.06 -14.61
C SER A 75 -4.22 0.23 -16.06
N TYR A 76 -5.05 -0.69 -16.54
CA TYR A 76 -5.52 -0.72 -17.90
C TYR A 76 -7.01 -0.99 -17.97
N LEU A 77 -7.72 -0.21 -18.80
CA LEU A 77 -9.13 -0.38 -19.08
C LEU A 77 -9.30 -1.55 -20.06
N LEU A 78 -9.60 -2.71 -19.53
CA LEU A 78 -9.78 -3.95 -20.30
C LEU A 78 -11.02 -3.89 -21.21
N SER A 79 -12.10 -3.27 -20.70
CA SER A 79 -13.31 -2.97 -21.43
C SER A 79 -14.01 -1.77 -20.78
N ASP A 80 -15.12 -1.31 -21.32
CA ASP A 80 -15.87 -0.14 -20.81
C ASP A 80 -16.26 -0.26 -19.32
N ARG A 81 -16.24 -1.47 -18.77
CA ARG A 81 -16.63 -1.75 -17.40
C ARG A 81 -15.57 -2.44 -16.54
N TRP A 82 -14.49 -2.91 -17.15
CA TRP A 82 -13.47 -3.67 -16.44
C TRP A 82 -12.12 -2.98 -16.50
N VAL A 83 -11.52 -2.81 -15.33
CA VAL A 83 -10.17 -2.27 -15.16
C VAL A 83 -9.32 -3.30 -14.46
N GLY A 84 -8.20 -3.67 -15.06
CA GLY A 84 -7.16 -4.48 -14.42
C GLY A 84 -6.02 -3.59 -13.93
N GLY A 85 -5.29 -4.02 -12.92
CA GLY A 85 -4.12 -3.31 -12.42
C GLY A 85 -3.09 -4.22 -11.77
N VAL A 86 -1.84 -3.81 -11.87
CA VAL A 86 -0.70 -4.42 -11.19
C VAL A 86 0.09 -3.33 -10.49
N ASN A 87 0.62 -3.62 -9.30
CA ASN A 87 1.46 -2.72 -8.54
C ASN A 87 2.63 -3.48 -7.92
N GLY A 88 3.85 -3.04 -8.18
CA GLY A 88 5.06 -3.55 -7.55
C GLY A 88 5.43 -2.70 -6.34
N LYS A 89 5.91 -3.32 -5.28
CA LYS A 89 6.33 -2.68 -4.03
C LYS A 89 7.73 -3.10 -3.65
N PHE A 90 8.55 -2.13 -3.29
CA PHE A 90 9.83 -2.31 -2.63
C PHE A 90 9.73 -1.71 -1.22
N LEU A 91 9.94 -2.53 -0.22
CA LEU A 91 9.87 -2.15 1.18
C LEU A 91 11.27 -2.24 1.78
N TYR A 92 11.71 -1.17 2.42
CA TYR A 92 12.96 -1.12 3.18
C TYR A 92 12.64 -0.65 4.60
N SER A 93 13.12 -1.40 5.57
CA SER A 93 12.92 -1.10 6.98
C SER A 93 14.24 -1.22 7.74
N THR A 94 14.50 -0.26 8.62
CA THR A 94 15.60 -0.34 9.58
C THR A 94 15.07 -0.27 10.99
N TYR A 95 15.54 -1.17 11.83
CA TYR A 95 15.20 -1.24 13.23
C TYR A 95 16.43 -1.64 14.06
N ALA A 96 16.79 -0.83 15.07
CA ALA A 96 17.87 -1.14 16.02
C ALA A 96 19.19 -1.56 15.33
N GLY A 97 19.57 -0.88 14.23
CA GLY A 97 20.79 -1.19 13.48
C GLY A 97 20.70 -2.35 12.48
N TYR A 98 19.58 -3.06 12.46
CA TYR A 98 19.30 -4.11 11.47
C TYR A 98 18.47 -3.54 10.32
N SER A 99 18.62 -4.13 9.12
CA SER A 99 17.84 -3.73 7.95
C SER A 99 17.15 -4.93 7.31
N SER A 100 15.97 -4.69 6.77
CA SER A 100 15.18 -5.68 6.04
C SER A 100 14.73 -5.10 4.71
N ILE A 101 14.70 -5.94 3.69
CA ILE A 101 14.18 -5.62 2.37
C ILE A 101 13.12 -6.64 2.00
N ALA A 102 11.98 -6.15 1.51
CA ALA A 102 10.93 -7.00 0.99
C ALA A 102 10.43 -6.51 -0.37
N LEU A 103 10.03 -7.46 -1.18
CA LEU A 103 9.41 -7.24 -2.49
C LEU A 103 8.01 -7.84 -2.49
N ALA A 104 7.06 -7.11 -3.05
CA ALA A 104 5.70 -7.59 -3.20
C ALA A 104 5.06 -7.09 -4.50
N VAL A 105 4.06 -7.82 -4.95
CA VAL A 105 3.21 -7.44 -6.07
C VAL A 105 1.76 -7.50 -5.64
N ASP A 106 0.98 -6.49 -6.02
CA ASP A 106 -0.47 -6.51 -5.89
C ASP A 106 -1.10 -6.67 -7.28
N LEU A 107 -2.13 -7.48 -7.36
CA LEU A 107 -2.94 -7.66 -8.57
C LEU A 107 -4.38 -7.30 -8.24
N GLY A 108 -5.02 -6.52 -9.10
CA GLY A 108 -6.38 -6.08 -8.88
C GLY A 108 -7.22 -6.09 -10.15
N ILE A 109 -8.49 -6.39 -9.99
CA ILE A 109 -9.49 -6.21 -11.03
C ILE A 109 -10.70 -5.50 -10.45
N ASN A 110 -11.24 -4.56 -11.20
CA ASN A 110 -12.40 -3.77 -10.81
C ASN A 110 -13.44 -3.76 -11.92
N TYR A 111 -14.67 -4.02 -11.54
CA TYR A 111 -15.85 -3.86 -12.40
C TYR A 111 -16.58 -2.58 -12.00
N LEU A 112 -16.88 -1.73 -12.96
CA LEU A 112 -17.60 -0.48 -12.76
C LEU A 112 -18.81 -0.44 -13.69
N ASN A 113 -19.99 -0.23 -13.12
CA ASN A 113 -21.22 0.03 -13.88
C ASN A 113 -21.76 1.39 -13.49
N SER A 114 -21.48 2.39 -14.33
CA SER A 114 -21.89 3.78 -14.09
C SER A 114 -23.41 3.95 -14.14
N ASP A 115 -24.11 3.20 -15.00
CA ASP A 115 -25.57 3.30 -15.16
C ASP A 115 -26.31 2.88 -13.90
N LYS A 116 -25.76 1.90 -13.19
CA LYS A 116 -26.31 1.35 -11.95
C LYS A 116 -25.64 1.90 -10.69
N ASP A 117 -24.68 2.81 -10.85
CA ASP A 117 -23.83 3.31 -9.77
C ASP A 117 -23.29 2.20 -8.86
N PHE A 118 -22.75 1.16 -9.49
CA PHE A 118 -22.29 -0.06 -8.84
C PHE A 118 -20.83 -0.35 -9.22
N SER A 119 -20.02 -0.72 -8.25
CA SER A 119 -18.70 -1.27 -8.50
C SER A 119 -18.39 -2.47 -7.62
N PHE A 120 -17.60 -3.38 -8.17
CA PHE A 120 -17.09 -4.55 -7.49
C PHE A 120 -15.60 -4.67 -7.77
N SER A 121 -14.80 -5.00 -6.76
CA SER A 121 -13.35 -5.13 -6.89
C SER A 121 -12.83 -6.37 -6.18
N VAL A 122 -11.78 -6.96 -6.75
CA VAL A 122 -10.99 -8.02 -6.13
C VAL A 122 -9.53 -7.61 -6.20
N VAL A 123 -8.83 -7.73 -5.10
CA VAL A 123 -7.39 -7.42 -5.01
C VAL A 123 -6.68 -8.53 -4.26
N ALA A 124 -5.66 -9.10 -4.88
CA ALA A 124 -4.68 -9.95 -4.22
C ALA A 124 -3.47 -9.08 -3.88
N ALA A 125 -3.30 -8.78 -2.61
CA ALA A 125 -2.29 -7.87 -2.11
C ALA A 125 -1.11 -8.62 -1.48
N ASN A 126 0.06 -7.99 -1.53
CA ASN A 126 1.29 -8.45 -0.88
C ASN A 126 1.74 -9.86 -1.32
N LEU A 127 1.60 -10.16 -2.61
CA LEU A 127 2.16 -11.38 -3.20
C LEU A 127 3.69 -11.24 -3.23
N GLY A 128 4.38 -11.73 -2.20
CA GLY A 128 5.83 -11.58 -2.08
C GLY A 128 6.37 -11.96 -0.71
N GLY A 129 7.58 -11.50 -0.41
CA GLY A 129 8.25 -11.79 0.84
C GLY A 129 9.52 -10.98 1.05
N GLN A 130 10.15 -11.17 2.19
CA GLN A 130 11.45 -10.59 2.48
C GLN A 130 12.53 -11.24 1.62
N VAL A 131 13.36 -10.40 1.01
CA VAL A 131 14.57 -10.79 0.28
C VAL A 131 15.77 -10.76 1.22
N SER A 132 15.75 -9.84 2.18
CA SER A 132 16.72 -9.76 3.27
C SER A 132 15.94 -9.53 4.57
N ALA A 133 16.14 -10.42 5.54
CA ALA A 133 15.47 -10.37 6.84
C ALA A 133 16.31 -9.61 7.88
N PHE A 134 15.70 -9.22 9.00
CA PHE A 134 16.41 -8.65 10.16
C PHE A 134 17.33 -9.66 10.88
N GLY A 135 17.27 -10.94 10.52
CA GLY A 135 18.04 -12.05 11.08
C GLY A 135 18.04 -13.24 10.11
N ASP A 136 18.29 -14.43 10.62
CA ASP A 136 18.44 -15.65 9.81
C ASP A 136 17.12 -16.19 9.24
N ILE A 137 15.97 -15.65 9.65
CA ILE A 137 14.65 -16.14 9.25
C ILE A 137 13.95 -15.10 8.38
N ALA A 138 13.82 -15.41 7.09
CA ALA A 138 13.03 -14.59 6.17
C ALA A 138 11.52 -14.83 6.39
N GLU A 139 10.79 -13.78 6.66
CA GLU A 139 9.34 -13.81 6.80
C GLU A 139 8.64 -13.58 5.46
N ARG A 140 7.54 -14.29 5.24
CA ARG A 140 6.65 -14.00 4.11
C ARG A 140 5.78 -12.82 4.47
N LEU A 141 5.60 -11.91 3.51
CA LEU A 141 4.59 -10.86 3.69
C LEU A 141 3.20 -11.52 3.81
N PRO A 142 2.33 -10.99 4.67
CA PRO A 142 0.96 -11.48 4.79
C PRO A 142 0.22 -11.21 3.48
N MET A 143 0.03 -12.26 2.69
CA MET A 143 -0.82 -12.20 1.50
C MET A 143 -2.26 -11.96 1.94
N ASP A 144 -2.90 -10.99 1.33
CA ASP A 144 -4.29 -10.61 1.63
C ASP A 144 -5.13 -10.62 0.36
N LEU A 145 -6.29 -11.27 0.43
CA LEU A 145 -7.29 -11.25 -0.63
C LEU A 145 -8.47 -10.39 -0.18
N GLN A 146 -8.68 -9.30 -0.90
CA GLN A 146 -9.68 -8.29 -0.58
C GLN A 146 -10.80 -8.29 -1.60
N PHE A 147 -12.03 -8.13 -1.12
CA PHE A 147 -13.23 -7.96 -1.94
C PHE A 147 -13.90 -6.65 -1.57
N GLY A 148 -14.16 -5.81 -2.55
CA GLY A 148 -14.83 -4.54 -2.37
C GLY A 148 -16.13 -4.47 -3.18
N ILE A 149 -17.19 -3.97 -2.56
CA ILE A 149 -18.47 -3.68 -3.22
C ILE A 149 -18.86 -2.25 -2.89
N SER A 150 -19.28 -1.49 -3.90
CA SER A 150 -19.77 -0.14 -3.73
C SER A 150 -21.05 0.04 -4.52
N LYS A 151 -22.05 0.64 -3.87
CA LYS A 151 -23.37 0.91 -4.46
C LYS A 151 -23.87 2.28 -4.07
N GLY A 152 -24.19 3.10 -5.05
CA GLY A 152 -24.92 4.33 -4.85
C GLY A 152 -26.42 4.06 -4.70
N LEU A 153 -27.05 4.76 -3.76
CA LEU A 153 -28.49 4.70 -3.54
C LEU A 153 -29.15 5.82 -4.34
N GLY A 154 -29.51 5.55 -5.59
CA GLY A 154 -29.90 6.53 -6.60
C GLY A 154 -31.02 7.53 -6.24
N ARG A 155 -31.66 7.39 -5.10
CA ARG A 155 -32.66 8.35 -4.57
C ARG A 155 -32.10 9.22 -3.43
N LEU A 156 -30.94 8.88 -2.89
CA LEU A 156 -30.28 9.59 -1.80
C LEU A 156 -28.82 9.88 -2.20
N PRO A 157 -28.23 11.00 -1.79
CA PRO A 157 -26.81 11.29 -2.05
C PRO A 157 -25.92 10.44 -1.11
N VAL A 158 -26.18 9.13 -1.07
CA VAL A 158 -25.47 8.18 -0.20
C VAL A 158 -24.90 7.06 -1.06
N ARG A 159 -23.64 6.74 -0.82
CA ARG A 159 -22.95 5.58 -1.38
C ARG A 159 -22.51 4.65 -0.25
N VAL A 160 -22.87 3.39 -0.35
CA VAL A 160 -22.47 2.35 0.59
C VAL A 160 -21.24 1.64 0.04
N HIS A 161 -20.21 1.50 0.87
CA HIS A 161 -19.01 0.74 0.58
C HIS A 161 -18.86 -0.39 1.59
N LEU A 162 -18.66 -1.60 1.11
CA LEU A 162 -18.33 -2.76 1.92
C LEU A 162 -17.00 -3.32 1.42
N THR A 163 -16.06 -3.49 2.31
CA THR A 163 -14.76 -4.11 2.00
C THR A 163 -14.54 -5.26 2.95
N PHE A 164 -14.27 -6.43 2.40
CA PHE A 164 -13.85 -7.62 3.11
C PHE A 164 -12.36 -7.78 2.87
N PHE A 165 -11.58 -7.87 3.92
CA PHE A 165 -10.13 -8.06 3.90
C PHE A 165 -9.78 -9.18 4.86
N ASP A 166 -8.56 -9.72 4.71
CA ASP A 166 -8.06 -10.83 5.53
C ASP A 166 -8.94 -12.09 5.46
N THR A 167 -9.47 -12.37 4.25
CA THR A 167 -10.42 -13.47 4.04
C THR A 167 -9.77 -14.86 4.11
N PHE A 168 -8.44 -14.93 4.13
CA PHE A 168 -7.68 -16.17 4.27
C PHE A 168 -6.65 -16.06 5.39
N HIS A 169 -7.10 -16.29 6.62
CA HIS A 169 -6.18 -16.62 7.71
C HIS A 169 -5.56 -17.99 7.39
N TRP A 170 -4.44 -17.99 6.69
CA TRP A 170 -3.65 -19.22 6.55
C TRP A 170 -2.93 -19.47 7.87
N SER A 171 -3.69 -19.96 8.85
CA SER A 171 -3.14 -20.48 10.11
C SER A 171 -2.27 -21.70 9.78
N LYS A 172 -0.96 -21.52 9.78
CA LYS A 172 -0.05 -22.65 9.94
C LYS A 172 -0.08 -23.04 11.41
N LYS A 173 -0.62 -24.24 11.68
CA LYS A 173 -0.21 -25.01 12.83
C LYS A 173 1.24 -25.44 12.67
#